data_0af0841663b28c861425bdf88f7f9d32
#
_entry.id   0af0841663b28c861425bdf88f7f9d32
#
_cell.length_a   1.000
_cell.length_b   1.000
_cell.length_c   1.000
_cell.angle_alpha   90.00
_cell.angle_beta   90.00
_cell.angle_gamma   90.00
#
_symmetry.space_group_name_H-M   'P 1'
#
loop_
_entity.id
_entity.type
_entity.pdbx_description
1 polymer ?
#
loop_
_entity_poly.entity_id
_entity_poly.type
_entity_poly.pdbx_seq_one_letter_code
_entity_poly.pdbx_strand_id
1 'polypeptide(L)'
;MRGKNFILTILVFLFISILGFAVENPNPLTPESVMEALNPDFVEGVKEYKPNLENIDKMFNYIEKNIKQKGRAIFYSKIDQEKKELIVTDENNKLIYTEKFPEKLANSIPYFEIKQTYSLKNGKTLNYSETNLETFGKRIKIKTETLSKNRINKKDAIEVLSLMSDINKAAQNGYSKIEYSNMETFDENDNLILTMKYKNKKMVIEQEIEGDKVKMITYFDNLNTMNGKMEAYVNDILVSSMQIKNFLPEGESKIFYPSGKVLGVTNIKNGTMDGPMKVFYEDGKIRMTGHFKNGKKDGEFIEYDEDGSIIDKILYKNDEMVSQ
;
A
#
# COMPACT_ATOMS: atom_id res chain seq x y z
N MET A 1 16.75 15.17 -13.36
CA MET A 1 16.89 14.14 -12.42
C MET A 1 16.09 14.38 -11.19
N ARG A 2 14.86 14.63 -11.00
CA ARG A 2 14.63 15.12 -9.63
C ARG A 2 13.21 15.52 -9.28
N GLY A 3 12.27 15.36 -10.20
CA GLY A 3 10.85 15.54 -9.94
C GLY A 3 10.12 14.25 -9.45
N LYS A 4 10.79 13.09 -9.49
CA LYS A 4 10.15 11.80 -9.21
C LYS A 4 9.75 11.60 -7.78
N ASN A 5 10.45 12.16 -6.82
CA ASN A 5 10.09 11.94 -5.44
C ASN A 5 9.00 12.88 -4.97
N PHE A 6 8.82 14.02 -5.61
CA PHE A 6 7.62 14.82 -5.42
C PHE A 6 6.38 14.07 -5.91
N ILE A 7 6.49 13.36 -7.03
CA ILE A 7 5.42 12.54 -7.60
C ILE A 7 5.34 11.19 -6.89
N LEU A 8 6.47 10.57 -6.54
CA LEU A 8 6.47 9.40 -5.67
C LEU A 8 5.85 9.75 -4.32
N THR A 9 6.03 10.96 -3.82
CA THR A 9 5.36 11.45 -2.60
C THR A 9 3.86 11.61 -2.85
N ILE A 10 3.40 12.17 -3.97
CA ILE A 10 1.96 12.19 -4.33
C ILE A 10 1.44 10.76 -4.55
N LEU A 11 2.19 9.88 -5.20
CA LEU A 11 1.83 8.46 -5.37
C LEU A 11 1.87 7.70 -4.05
N VAL A 12 2.78 8.03 -3.16
CA VAL A 12 2.84 7.54 -1.77
C VAL A 12 1.66 8.08 -0.97
N PHE A 13 1.25 9.33 -1.16
CA PHE A 13 0.01 9.87 -0.59
C PHE A 13 -1.23 9.15 -1.10
N LEU A 14 -1.30 8.87 -2.39
CA LEU A 14 -2.33 8.04 -2.99
C LEU A 14 -2.34 6.64 -2.36
N PHE A 15 -1.19 6.01 -2.27
CA PHE A 15 -1.04 4.67 -1.70
C PHE A 15 -1.35 4.63 -0.20
N ILE A 16 -1.04 5.69 0.56
CA ILE A 16 -1.31 5.81 2.00
C ILE A 16 -2.77 6.15 2.27
N SER A 17 -3.40 6.99 1.46
CA SER A 17 -4.85 7.19 1.51
C SER A 17 -5.58 5.88 1.26
N ILE A 18 -5.05 5.06 0.36
CA ILE A 18 -5.48 3.69 0.06
C ILE A 18 -5.26 2.76 1.27
N LEU A 19 -4.09 2.80 1.91
CA LEU A 19 -3.77 1.96 3.07
C LEU A 19 -4.50 2.41 4.33
N GLY A 20 -4.66 3.72 4.56
CA GLY A 20 -5.47 4.24 5.68
C GLY A 20 -6.93 3.79 5.57
N PHE A 21 -7.47 3.73 4.35
CA PHE A 21 -8.79 3.19 4.07
C PHE A 21 -8.88 1.67 4.30
N ALA A 22 -7.80 0.93 4.02
CA ALA A 22 -7.73 -0.52 4.23
C ALA A 22 -7.81 -0.91 5.71
N VAL A 23 -7.35 -0.06 6.61
CA VAL A 23 -7.42 -0.29 8.06
C VAL A 23 -8.85 -0.18 8.60
N GLU A 24 -9.69 0.63 7.96
CA GLU A 24 -11.08 0.85 8.40
C GLU A 24 -12.12 0.00 7.67
N ASN A 25 -11.76 -0.64 6.55
CA ASN A 25 -12.72 -1.40 5.74
C ASN A 25 -12.32 -2.89 5.63
N PRO A 26 -13.13 -3.83 6.16
CA PRO A 26 -12.84 -5.27 6.11
C PRO A 26 -12.98 -5.90 4.71
N ASN A 27 -13.37 -5.12 3.68
CA ASN A 27 -13.49 -5.64 2.32
C ASN A 27 -12.12 -5.71 1.62
N PRO A 28 -11.87 -6.74 0.80
CA PRO A 28 -10.60 -6.89 0.09
C PRO A 28 -10.34 -5.70 -0.84
N LEU A 29 -9.12 -5.15 -0.75
CA LEU A 29 -8.66 -4.05 -1.57
C LEU A 29 -8.43 -4.53 -3.02
N THR A 30 -9.42 -4.34 -3.87
CA THR A 30 -9.17 -4.39 -5.32
C THR A 30 -8.70 -3.02 -5.81
N PRO A 31 -7.97 -2.96 -6.95
CA PRO A 31 -7.68 -1.68 -7.58
C PRO A 31 -8.94 -0.84 -7.80
N GLU A 32 -10.07 -1.50 -8.15
CA GLU A 32 -11.37 -0.87 -8.30
C GLU A 32 -11.92 -0.36 -6.97
N SER A 33 -11.92 -1.20 -5.90
CA SER A 33 -12.43 -0.79 -4.58
C SER A 33 -11.60 0.35 -3.97
N VAL A 34 -10.29 0.35 -4.26
CA VAL A 34 -9.39 1.44 -3.89
C VAL A 34 -9.73 2.72 -4.68
N MET A 35 -9.97 2.60 -5.98
CA MET A 35 -10.34 3.74 -6.83
C MET A 35 -11.76 4.26 -6.49
N GLU A 36 -12.68 3.37 -6.11
CA GLU A 36 -14.02 3.73 -5.62
C GLU A 36 -13.98 4.40 -4.25
N ALA A 37 -13.02 4.01 -3.41
CA ALA A 37 -12.81 4.62 -2.09
C ALA A 37 -12.11 5.98 -2.17
N LEU A 38 -11.34 6.25 -3.24
CA LEU A 38 -10.80 7.57 -3.49
C LEU A 38 -11.94 8.52 -3.84
N ASN A 39 -11.92 9.69 -3.21
CA ASN A 39 -12.85 10.77 -3.57
C ASN A 39 -12.88 10.95 -5.10
N PRO A 40 -14.04 10.84 -5.77
CA PRO A 40 -14.15 11.00 -7.23
C PRO A 40 -13.55 12.31 -7.73
N ASP A 41 -13.69 13.39 -6.98
CA ASP A 41 -13.11 14.71 -7.31
C ASP A 41 -11.57 14.67 -7.31
N PHE A 42 -10.98 13.88 -6.41
CA PHE A 42 -9.53 13.67 -6.41
C PHE A 42 -9.08 12.97 -7.69
N VAL A 43 -9.75 11.89 -8.08
CA VAL A 43 -9.42 11.12 -9.30
C VAL A 43 -9.57 11.97 -10.55
N GLU A 44 -10.65 12.75 -10.66
CA GLU A 44 -10.85 13.68 -11.78
C GLU A 44 -9.81 14.80 -11.76
N GLY A 45 -9.57 15.39 -10.60
CA GLY A 45 -8.58 16.46 -10.45
C GLY A 45 -7.17 16.02 -10.83
N VAL A 46 -6.79 14.77 -10.50
CA VAL A 46 -5.49 14.21 -10.95
C VAL A 46 -5.43 14.06 -12.48
N LYS A 47 -6.54 13.66 -13.13
CA LYS A 47 -6.60 13.57 -14.60
C LYS A 47 -6.52 14.95 -15.29
N GLU A 48 -7.09 15.97 -14.67
CA GLU A 48 -7.06 17.35 -15.15
C GLU A 48 -5.71 18.04 -14.90
N TYR A 49 -4.94 17.55 -13.92
CA TYR A 49 -3.69 18.19 -13.52
C TYR A 49 -2.63 18.10 -14.61
N LYS A 50 -2.11 19.26 -15.00
CA LYS A 50 -0.98 19.39 -15.90
C LYS A 50 0.18 20.06 -15.17
N PRO A 51 1.30 19.34 -14.95
CA PRO A 51 2.46 19.88 -14.26
C PRO A 51 3.02 21.12 -14.96
N ASN A 52 3.35 22.13 -14.19
CA ASN A 52 4.04 23.30 -14.70
C ASN A 52 5.52 22.98 -14.94
N LEU A 53 5.92 22.92 -16.21
CA LEU A 53 7.29 22.59 -16.60
C LEU A 53 8.32 23.61 -16.10
N GLU A 54 7.95 24.89 -15.97
CA GLU A 54 8.81 25.93 -15.42
C GLU A 54 9.10 25.67 -13.93
N ASN A 55 8.11 25.25 -13.16
CA ASN A 55 8.28 24.90 -11.77
C ASN A 55 9.18 23.66 -11.60
N ILE A 56 9.05 22.70 -12.50
CA ILE A 56 9.96 21.55 -12.58
C ILE A 56 11.39 22.06 -12.80
N ASP A 57 11.60 23.00 -13.73
CA ASP A 57 12.93 23.58 -13.98
C ASP A 57 13.48 24.32 -12.78
N LYS A 58 12.68 25.15 -12.10
CA LYS A 58 13.08 25.84 -10.86
C LYS A 58 13.56 24.85 -9.82
N MET A 59 12.80 23.77 -9.61
CA MET A 59 13.16 22.72 -8.64
C MET A 59 14.46 22.03 -9.03
N PHE A 60 14.61 21.63 -10.31
CA PHE A 60 15.83 20.98 -10.79
C PHE A 60 17.06 21.86 -10.61
N ASN A 61 16.97 23.12 -11.01
CA ASN A 61 18.06 24.09 -10.89
C ASN A 61 18.44 24.29 -9.41
N TYR A 62 17.45 24.39 -8.51
CA TYR A 62 17.68 24.50 -7.08
C TYR A 62 18.46 23.28 -6.55
N ILE A 63 18.00 22.08 -6.86
CA ILE A 63 18.61 20.84 -6.38
C ILE A 63 20.03 20.66 -6.95
N GLU A 64 20.26 20.91 -8.28
CA GLU A 64 21.59 20.82 -8.92
C GLU A 64 22.58 21.76 -8.23
N LYS A 65 22.18 23.03 -8.11
CA LYS A 65 23.00 24.05 -7.47
C LYS A 65 23.41 23.63 -6.03
N ASN A 66 22.45 23.20 -5.23
CA ASN A 66 22.72 22.86 -3.82
C ASN A 66 23.52 21.58 -3.67
N ILE A 67 23.28 20.55 -4.48
CA ILE A 67 24.13 19.34 -4.46
C ILE A 67 25.55 19.68 -4.86
N LYS A 68 25.75 20.53 -5.89
CA LYS A 68 27.10 20.94 -6.32
C LYS A 68 27.82 21.74 -5.24
N GLN A 69 27.12 22.61 -4.52
CA GLN A 69 27.72 23.52 -3.53
C GLN A 69 27.83 22.91 -2.13
N LYS A 70 26.85 22.13 -1.70
CA LYS A 70 26.69 21.66 -0.31
C LYS A 70 26.62 20.13 -0.18
N GLY A 71 26.73 19.37 -1.28
CA GLY A 71 26.57 17.91 -1.33
C GLY A 71 25.13 17.43 -1.16
N ARG A 72 24.21 18.31 -0.79
CA ARG A 72 22.79 18.00 -0.59
C ARG A 72 21.90 19.19 -0.92
N ALA A 73 20.62 18.93 -1.22
CA ALA A 73 19.59 19.94 -1.35
C ALA A 73 18.45 19.61 -0.39
N ILE A 74 18.03 20.58 0.41
CA ILE A 74 16.92 20.48 1.36
C ILE A 74 15.86 21.48 0.94
N PHE A 75 14.60 21.05 0.89
CA PHE A 75 13.46 21.93 0.64
C PHE A 75 12.22 21.43 1.36
N TYR A 76 11.28 22.32 1.51
CA TYR A 76 10.00 22.09 2.18
C TYR A 76 8.87 22.33 1.21
N SER A 77 7.84 21.49 1.30
CA SER A 77 6.62 21.61 0.52
C SER A 77 5.42 21.55 1.44
N LYS A 78 4.46 22.44 1.28
CA LYS A 78 3.20 22.42 2.04
C LYS A 78 2.03 22.88 1.18
N ILE A 79 0.84 22.42 1.52
CA ILE A 79 -0.41 22.91 0.92
C ILE A 79 -0.88 24.15 1.67
N ASP A 80 -1.11 25.24 0.93
CA ASP A 80 -1.89 26.38 1.38
C ASP A 80 -3.35 26.11 1.03
N GLN A 81 -4.14 25.74 2.03
CA GLN A 81 -5.56 25.37 1.82
C GLN A 81 -6.43 26.55 1.43
N GLU A 82 -6.09 27.78 1.85
CA GLU A 82 -6.84 28.98 1.50
C GLU A 82 -6.60 29.35 0.04
N LYS A 83 -5.36 29.32 -0.40
CA LYS A 83 -4.97 29.65 -1.78
C LYS A 83 -5.08 28.47 -2.75
N LYS A 84 -5.33 27.26 -2.24
CA LYS A 84 -5.40 26.00 -3.01
C LYS A 84 -4.16 25.78 -3.87
N GLU A 85 -2.99 26.05 -3.30
CA GLU A 85 -1.72 25.92 -3.99
C GLU A 85 -0.67 25.21 -3.15
N LEU A 86 0.26 24.53 -3.81
CA LEU A 86 1.46 24.01 -3.20
C LEU A 86 2.51 25.13 -3.12
N ILE A 87 3.08 25.32 -1.95
CA ILE A 87 4.18 26.24 -1.70
C ILE A 87 5.45 25.41 -1.49
N VAL A 88 6.50 25.71 -2.24
CA VAL A 88 7.80 25.05 -2.11
C VAL A 88 8.87 26.08 -1.76
N THR A 89 9.57 25.86 -0.63
CA THR A 89 10.60 26.75 -0.09
C THR A 89 11.92 26.01 0.13
N ASP A 90 13.02 26.74 0.17
CA ASP A 90 14.33 26.23 0.56
C ASP A 90 14.48 26.08 2.10
N GLU A 91 15.67 25.64 2.55
CA GLU A 91 15.99 25.46 3.98
C GLU A 91 15.94 26.76 4.81
N ASN A 92 15.90 27.93 4.18
CA ASN A 92 15.79 29.24 4.80
C ASN A 92 14.40 29.87 4.62
N ASN A 93 13.37 29.08 4.28
CA ASN A 93 12.00 29.51 3.98
C ASN A 93 11.89 30.46 2.77
N LYS A 94 12.92 30.56 1.91
CA LYS A 94 12.85 31.35 0.68
C LYS A 94 12.06 30.57 -0.38
N LEU A 95 11.09 31.23 -1.01
CA LEU A 95 10.26 30.64 -2.06
C LEU A 95 11.09 30.15 -3.23
N ILE A 96 10.88 28.90 -3.63
CA ILE A 96 11.41 28.31 -4.86
C ILE A 96 10.35 28.45 -5.96
N TYR A 97 9.11 27.96 -5.70
CA TYR A 97 7.95 28.15 -6.57
C TYR A 97 6.63 27.87 -5.83
N THR A 98 5.51 28.27 -6.46
CA THR A 98 4.17 27.80 -6.10
C THR A 98 3.56 27.03 -7.27
N GLU A 99 2.66 26.09 -6.98
CA GLU A 99 1.95 25.30 -7.98
C GLU A 99 0.45 25.32 -7.65
N LYS A 100 -0.38 25.77 -8.62
CA LYS A 100 -1.83 25.74 -8.49
C LYS A 100 -2.37 24.40 -8.98
N PHE A 101 -3.30 23.84 -8.22
CA PHE A 101 -3.99 22.63 -8.60
C PHE A 101 -5.34 22.94 -9.25
N PRO A 102 -5.87 22.07 -10.12
CA PRO A 102 -7.28 22.08 -10.51
C PRO A 102 -8.17 22.09 -9.27
N GLU A 103 -9.31 22.74 -9.34
CA GLU A 103 -10.18 22.96 -8.17
C GLU A 103 -10.60 21.67 -7.46
N LYS A 104 -10.98 20.64 -8.22
CA LYS A 104 -11.35 19.33 -7.69
C LYS A 104 -10.16 18.69 -6.93
N LEU A 105 -8.96 18.73 -7.50
CA LEU A 105 -7.77 18.20 -6.86
C LEU A 105 -7.43 18.99 -5.59
N ALA A 106 -7.45 20.32 -5.66
CA ALA A 106 -7.12 21.19 -4.54
C ALA A 106 -8.07 21.00 -3.34
N ASN A 107 -9.36 20.75 -3.60
CA ASN A 107 -10.37 20.50 -2.55
C ASN A 107 -10.27 19.09 -1.95
N SER A 108 -9.63 18.16 -2.63
CA SER A 108 -9.54 16.76 -2.25
C SER A 108 -8.19 16.38 -1.63
N ILE A 109 -7.17 17.23 -1.78
CA ILE A 109 -5.84 16.99 -1.19
C ILE A 109 -5.89 17.29 0.30
N PRO A 110 -5.51 16.34 1.17
CA PRO A 110 -5.38 16.61 2.60
C PRO A 110 -4.25 17.61 2.87
N TYR A 111 -4.29 18.26 4.03
CA TYR A 111 -3.17 19.09 4.48
C TYR A 111 -1.93 18.23 4.68
N PHE A 112 -0.79 18.70 4.16
CA PHE A 112 0.50 18.07 4.39
C PHE A 112 1.64 19.09 4.47
N GLU A 113 2.68 18.70 5.17
CA GLU A 113 4.00 19.33 5.15
C GLU A 113 5.06 18.26 4.88
N ILE A 114 5.95 18.52 3.95
CA ILE A 114 7.01 17.59 3.57
C ILE A 114 8.36 18.30 3.68
N LYS A 115 9.30 17.71 4.39
CA LYS A 115 10.73 18.01 4.30
C LYS A 115 11.38 16.96 3.40
N GLN A 116 12.09 17.41 2.39
CA GLN A 116 12.81 16.53 1.48
C GLN A 116 14.30 16.87 1.45
N THR A 117 15.12 15.83 1.47
CA THR A 117 16.58 15.93 1.36
C THR A 117 17.06 15.08 0.20
N TYR A 118 17.71 15.69 -0.76
CA TYR A 118 18.35 15.02 -1.88
C TYR A 118 19.87 15.06 -1.73
N SER A 119 20.52 13.93 -2.00
CA SER A 119 21.97 13.79 -2.03
C SER A 119 22.39 12.78 -3.09
N LEU A 120 23.69 12.60 -3.28
CA LEU A 120 24.22 11.54 -4.13
C LEU A 120 24.95 10.50 -3.29
N LYS A 121 24.62 9.24 -3.54
CA LYS A 121 25.31 8.07 -2.96
C LYS A 121 25.84 7.21 -4.13
N ASN A 122 27.16 7.16 -4.29
CA ASN A 122 27.81 6.42 -5.40
C ASN A 122 27.24 6.80 -6.79
N GLY A 123 27.07 8.11 -7.05
CA GLY A 123 26.50 8.60 -8.31
C GLY A 123 25.00 8.40 -8.50
N LYS A 124 24.33 7.70 -7.58
CA LYS A 124 22.88 7.49 -7.57
C LYS A 124 22.18 8.57 -6.73
N THR A 125 20.94 8.87 -7.05
CA THR A 125 20.15 9.80 -6.22
C THR A 125 19.61 9.09 -5.00
N LEU A 126 19.97 9.60 -3.82
CA LEU A 126 19.38 9.25 -2.53
C LEU A 126 18.42 10.39 -2.13
N ASN A 127 17.18 10.03 -1.85
CA ASN A 127 16.18 10.93 -1.31
C ASN A 127 15.72 10.42 0.05
N TYR A 128 15.66 11.34 1.00
CA TYR A 128 15.00 11.17 2.27
C TYR A 128 13.84 12.16 2.35
N SER A 129 12.65 11.71 2.76
CA SER A 129 11.53 12.60 3.02
C SER A 129 10.90 12.31 4.39
N GLU A 130 10.47 13.36 5.03
CA GLU A 130 9.64 13.31 6.23
C GLU A 130 8.39 14.13 5.94
N THR A 131 7.23 13.46 6.06
CA THR A 131 5.93 13.99 5.71
C THR A 131 5.04 13.97 6.94
N ASN A 132 4.45 15.10 7.28
CA ASN A 132 3.34 15.19 8.21
C ASN A 132 2.06 15.40 7.41
N LEU A 133 1.08 14.55 7.64
CA LEU A 133 -0.19 14.49 6.92
C LEU A 133 -1.33 14.56 7.91
N GLU A 134 -2.35 15.37 7.63
CA GLU A 134 -3.61 15.36 8.35
C GLU A 134 -4.69 14.73 7.46
N THR A 135 -5.22 13.59 7.86
CA THR A 135 -6.27 12.89 7.13
C THR A 135 -7.26 12.24 8.11
N PHE A 136 -8.55 12.28 7.78
CA PHE A 136 -9.63 11.74 8.64
C PHE A 136 -9.56 12.21 10.10
N GLY A 137 -9.12 13.46 10.34
CA GLY A 137 -8.98 14.04 11.67
C GLY A 137 -7.80 13.51 12.50
N LYS A 138 -6.92 12.72 11.90
CA LYS A 138 -5.71 12.18 12.53
C LYS A 138 -4.46 12.75 11.89
N ARG A 139 -3.39 12.85 12.67
CA ARG A 139 -2.05 13.16 12.17
C ARG A 139 -1.28 11.87 11.93
N ILE A 140 -0.65 11.79 10.77
CA ILE A 140 0.20 10.68 10.36
C ILE A 140 1.57 11.25 9.98
N LYS A 141 2.63 10.66 10.50
CA LYS A 141 4.01 10.95 10.10
C LYS A 141 4.55 9.83 9.21
N ILE A 142 5.17 10.19 8.10
CA ILE A 142 5.74 9.24 7.16
C ILE A 142 7.18 9.61 6.90
N LYS A 143 8.07 8.63 7.07
CA LYS A 143 9.49 8.73 6.72
C LYS A 143 9.77 7.81 5.54
N THR A 144 10.43 8.34 4.52
CA THR A 144 10.79 7.54 3.34
C THR A 144 12.25 7.75 2.99
N GLU A 145 12.98 6.67 2.79
CA GLU A 145 14.31 6.66 2.19
C GLU A 145 14.25 5.90 0.85
N THR A 146 14.69 6.53 -0.22
CA THR A 146 14.66 5.94 -1.55
C THR A 146 15.99 6.15 -2.26
N LEU A 147 16.61 5.06 -2.72
CA LEU A 147 17.77 5.07 -3.59
C LEU A 147 17.35 4.73 -5.02
N SER A 148 17.67 5.60 -5.97
CA SER A 148 17.45 5.33 -7.40
C SER A 148 18.54 4.42 -7.95
N LYS A 149 18.25 3.66 -9.03
CA LYS A 149 19.24 2.84 -9.75
C LYS A 149 20.33 3.68 -10.40
N ASN A 150 19.95 4.86 -10.85
CA ASN A 150 20.84 5.80 -11.51
C ASN A 150 20.64 7.20 -10.93
N ARG A 151 21.51 8.11 -11.31
CA ARG A 151 21.25 9.52 -11.08
C ARG A 151 20.01 9.93 -11.90
N ILE A 152 18.87 10.28 -11.26
CA ILE A 152 17.59 10.67 -11.89
C ILE A 152 17.74 11.98 -12.69
N ASN A 153 17.12 12.16 -13.84
CA ASN A 153 17.18 13.37 -14.69
C ASN A 153 15.79 13.97 -14.98
N LYS A 154 15.73 15.21 -15.45
CA LYS A 154 14.49 15.93 -15.74
C LYS A 154 13.55 15.13 -16.66
N LYS A 155 14.08 14.47 -17.70
CA LYS A 155 13.31 13.62 -18.61
C LYS A 155 12.57 12.52 -17.86
N ASP A 156 13.24 11.88 -16.93
CA ASP A 156 12.63 10.86 -16.08
C ASP A 156 11.44 11.39 -15.26
N ALA A 157 11.56 12.64 -14.75
CA ALA A 157 10.48 13.25 -13.97
C ALA A 157 9.27 13.56 -14.85
N ILE A 158 9.49 14.16 -16.01
CA ILE A 158 8.43 14.48 -16.99
C ILE A 158 7.74 13.19 -17.45
N GLU A 159 8.49 12.10 -17.68
CA GLU A 159 7.92 10.81 -18.08
C GLU A 159 6.92 10.27 -17.04
N VAL A 160 7.26 10.28 -15.74
CA VAL A 160 6.33 9.84 -14.70
C VAL A 160 5.13 10.75 -14.60
N LEU A 161 5.33 12.07 -14.70
CA LEU A 161 4.24 13.06 -14.69
C LEU A 161 3.27 12.87 -15.85
N SER A 162 3.76 12.55 -17.04
CA SER A 162 2.91 12.30 -18.21
C SER A 162 2.04 11.05 -18.07
N LEU A 163 2.39 10.14 -17.14
CA LEU A 163 1.65 8.93 -16.85
C LEU A 163 0.64 9.09 -15.69
N MET A 164 0.53 10.29 -15.08
CA MET A 164 -0.33 10.50 -13.91
C MET A 164 -1.84 10.26 -14.19
N SER A 165 -2.27 10.37 -15.45
CA SER A 165 -3.61 9.98 -15.85
C SER A 165 -3.88 8.46 -15.71
N ASP A 166 -2.82 7.66 -15.58
CA ASP A 166 -2.88 6.23 -15.28
C ASP A 166 -1.93 5.96 -14.10
N ILE A 167 -2.49 5.98 -12.90
CA ILE A 167 -1.75 5.86 -11.64
C ILE A 167 -0.93 4.56 -11.59
N ASN A 168 -1.47 3.47 -12.10
CA ASN A 168 -0.79 2.18 -12.11
C ASN A 168 0.46 2.22 -12.99
N LYS A 169 0.37 2.81 -14.19
CA LYS A 169 1.54 2.98 -15.07
C LYS A 169 2.55 3.94 -14.47
N ALA A 170 2.10 5.04 -13.85
CA ALA A 170 2.99 5.99 -13.18
C ALA A 170 3.77 5.31 -12.04
N ALA A 171 3.10 4.51 -11.21
CA ALA A 171 3.72 3.75 -10.12
C ALA A 171 4.74 2.73 -10.65
N GLN A 172 4.34 1.90 -11.62
CA GLN A 172 5.23 0.90 -12.24
C GLN A 172 6.48 1.55 -12.85
N ASN A 173 6.31 2.64 -13.59
CA ASN A 173 7.43 3.39 -14.15
C ASN A 173 8.33 3.95 -13.04
N GLY A 174 7.75 4.53 -11.99
CA GLY A 174 8.47 5.02 -10.81
C GLY A 174 9.33 3.92 -10.16
N TYR A 175 8.71 2.80 -9.78
CA TYR A 175 9.41 1.66 -9.16
C TYR A 175 10.47 1.03 -10.06
N SER A 176 10.29 1.03 -11.39
CA SER A 176 11.29 0.51 -12.33
C SER A 176 12.65 1.20 -12.21
N LYS A 177 12.68 2.44 -11.73
CA LYS A 177 13.88 3.30 -11.64
C LYS A 177 14.46 3.36 -10.22
N ILE A 178 13.86 2.67 -9.26
CA ILE A 178 14.29 2.60 -7.86
C ILE A 178 15.09 1.32 -7.62
N GLU A 179 16.19 1.43 -6.88
CA GLU A 179 16.97 0.29 -6.40
C GLU A 179 16.35 -0.26 -5.11
N TYR A 180 16.11 0.62 -4.14
CA TYR A 180 15.33 0.31 -2.96
C TYR A 180 14.52 1.52 -2.48
N SER A 181 13.46 1.26 -1.74
CA SER A 181 12.71 2.26 -0.97
C SER A 181 12.25 1.65 0.34
N ASN A 182 12.48 2.36 1.43
CA ASN A 182 11.95 2.04 2.75
C ASN A 182 11.00 3.16 3.15
N MET A 183 9.81 2.81 3.63
CA MET A 183 8.83 3.74 4.16
C MET A 183 8.38 3.25 5.54
N GLU A 184 8.30 4.17 6.45
CA GLU A 184 7.76 3.97 7.80
C GLU A 184 6.64 4.96 8.03
N THR A 185 5.51 4.50 8.55
CA THR A 185 4.35 5.32 8.88
C THR A 185 4.08 5.23 10.37
N PHE A 186 3.87 6.36 10.99
CA PHE A 186 3.65 6.52 12.43
C PHE A 186 2.30 7.17 12.67
N ASP A 187 1.63 6.78 13.75
CA ASP A 187 0.42 7.43 14.23
C ASP A 187 0.72 8.79 14.91
N GLU A 188 -0.31 9.42 15.45
CA GLU A 188 -0.23 10.69 16.17
C GLU A 188 0.58 10.63 17.48
N ASN A 189 0.81 9.43 18.04
CA ASN A 189 1.59 9.16 19.24
C ASN A 189 3.02 8.71 18.92
N ASP A 190 3.47 8.83 17.66
CA ASP A 190 4.74 8.34 17.15
C ASP A 190 4.92 6.80 17.25
N ASN A 191 3.82 6.02 17.32
CA ASN A 191 3.88 4.57 17.22
C ASN A 191 4.02 4.17 15.73
N LEU A 192 4.90 3.24 15.45
CA LEU A 192 5.07 2.68 14.11
C LEU A 192 3.87 1.77 13.78
N ILE A 193 3.10 2.12 12.76
CA ILE A 193 1.90 1.39 12.35
C ILE A 193 2.05 0.65 11.03
N LEU A 194 3.00 1.08 10.19
CA LEU A 194 3.23 0.42 8.90
C LEU A 194 4.66 0.61 8.43
N THR A 195 5.25 -0.46 7.91
CA THR A 195 6.48 -0.38 7.12
C THR A 195 6.25 -0.92 5.71
N MET A 196 6.88 -0.28 4.74
CA MET A 196 6.93 -0.78 3.37
C MET A 196 8.38 -0.81 2.91
N LYS A 197 8.84 -1.97 2.44
CA LYS A 197 10.20 -2.18 1.93
C LYS A 197 10.14 -2.67 0.50
N TYR A 198 10.72 -1.89 -0.40
CA TYR A 198 10.88 -2.26 -1.80
C TYR A 198 12.35 -2.51 -2.13
N LYS A 199 12.66 -3.63 -2.73
CA LYS A 199 14.00 -3.94 -3.24
C LYS A 199 13.93 -5.02 -4.32
N ASN A 200 14.70 -4.86 -5.41
CA ASN A 200 14.80 -5.86 -6.49
C ASN A 200 13.43 -6.29 -7.06
N LYS A 201 12.52 -5.35 -7.29
CA LYS A 201 11.16 -5.56 -7.78
C LYS A 201 10.23 -6.34 -6.84
N LYS A 202 10.65 -6.58 -5.61
CA LYS A 202 9.83 -7.17 -4.55
C LYS A 202 9.41 -6.09 -3.57
N MET A 203 8.22 -6.22 -3.02
CA MET A 203 7.71 -5.33 -1.98
C MET A 203 7.25 -6.16 -0.80
N VAL A 204 7.57 -5.69 0.40
CA VAL A 204 7.06 -6.22 1.66
C VAL A 204 6.35 -5.08 2.37
N ILE A 205 5.11 -5.30 2.75
CA ILE A 205 4.31 -4.40 3.58
C ILE A 205 4.07 -5.12 4.89
N GLU A 206 4.46 -4.47 5.99
CA GLU A 206 4.26 -4.96 7.34
C GLU A 206 3.41 -3.93 8.07
N GLN A 207 2.28 -4.36 8.62
CA GLN A 207 1.31 -3.52 9.31
C GLN A 207 1.08 -4.07 10.70
N GLU A 208 1.20 -3.21 11.72
CA GLU A 208 0.79 -3.49 13.09
C GLU A 208 -0.59 -2.90 13.34
N ILE A 209 -1.49 -3.69 13.93
CA ILE A 209 -2.85 -3.27 14.28
C ILE A 209 -2.87 -2.95 15.77
N GLU A 210 -3.30 -1.72 16.12
CA GLU A 210 -3.36 -1.24 17.49
C GLU A 210 -4.17 -2.15 18.42
N GLY A 211 -3.64 -2.36 19.62
CA GLY A 211 -4.33 -2.99 20.75
C GLY A 211 -4.16 -4.50 20.89
N ASP A 212 -4.08 -5.23 19.80
CA ASP A 212 -3.79 -6.66 19.79
C ASP A 212 -2.50 -6.86 19.03
N LYS A 213 -1.50 -7.45 19.52
CA LYS A 213 -0.21 -7.74 18.85
C LYS A 213 -0.41 -8.53 17.53
N VAL A 214 -1.27 -7.97 16.67
CA VAL A 214 -1.61 -8.50 15.36
C VAL A 214 -0.73 -7.80 14.34
N LYS A 215 0.02 -8.59 13.60
CA LYS A 215 0.88 -8.13 12.52
C LYS A 215 0.47 -8.80 11.22
N MET A 216 0.27 -8.02 10.17
CA MET A 216 0.04 -8.51 8.80
C MET A 216 1.25 -8.22 7.95
N ILE A 217 1.76 -9.22 7.25
CA ILE A 217 2.88 -9.07 6.31
C ILE A 217 2.41 -9.49 4.92
N THR A 218 2.50 -8.56 3.98
CA THR A 218 2.21 -8.83 2.57
C THR A 218 3.50 -8.80 1.77
N TYR A 219 3.79 -9.87 1.07
CA TYR A 219 4.94 -10.04 0.19
C TYR A 219 4.48 -9.99 -1.26
N PHE A 220 4.89 -8.99 -2.03
CA PHE A 220 4.67 -8.95 -3.47
C PHE A 220 5.93 -9.39 -4.20
N ASP A 221 5.85 -10.48 -4.94
CA ASP A 221 6.96 -11.01 -5.73
C ASP A 221 7.15 -10.26 -7.04
N ASN A 222 6.08 -9.67 -7.55
CA ASN A 222 6.08 -8.91 -8.79
C ASN A 222 5.06 -7.78 -8.75
N LEU A 223 5.54 -6.54 -8.72
CA LEU A 223 4.70 -5.34 -8.67
C LEU A 223 3.89 -5.10 -9.96
N ASN A 224 4.27 -5.68 -11.09
CA ASN A 224 3.50 -5.53 -12.32
C ASN A 224 2.21 -6.36 -12.30
N THR A 225 2.24 -7.48 -11.62
CA THR A 225 1.10 -8.40 -11.50
C THR A 225 0.45 -8.35 -10.12
N MET A 226 1.09 -7.67 -9.15
CA MET A 226 0.66 -7.64 -7.76
C MET A 226 0.33 -9.03 -7.20
N ASN A 227 1.15 -10.00 -7.59
CA ASN A 227 1.08 -11.36 -7.10
C ASN A 227 2.02 -11.53 -5.92
N GLY A 228 1.62 -12.36 -4.96
CA GLY A 228 2.41 -12.56 -3.78
C GLY A 228 1.73 -13.42 -2.72
N LYS A 229 2.05 -13.14 -1.46
CA LYS A 229 1.58 -13.87 -0.29
C LYS A 229 1.27 -12.90 0.83
N MET A 230 0.22 -13.18 1.59
CA MET A 230 -0.10 -12.48 2.84
C MET A 230 -0.02 -13.45 4.00
N GLU A 231 0.53 -12.99 5.12
CA GLU A 231 0.61 -13.71 6.38
C GLU A 231 0.09 -12.85 7.51
N ALA A 232 -0.67 -13.44 8.42
CA ALA A 232 -1.10 -12.79 9.65
C ALA A 232 -0.49 -13.49 10.87
N TYR A 233 -0.06 -12.69 11.83
CA TYR A 233 0.55 -13.13 13.08
C TYR A 233 -0.19 -12.53 14.27
N VAL A 234 -0.32 -13.31 15.34
CA VAL A 234 -0.81 -12.86 16.64
C VAL A 234 0.25 -13.22 17.67
N ASN A 235 0.78 -12.22 18.41
CA ASN A 235 1.90 -12.41 19.34
C ASN A 235 3.11 -13.10 18.67
N ASP A 236 3.46 -12.69 17.44
CA ASP A 236 4.52 -13.25 16.59
C ASP A 236 4.29 -14.74 16.18
N ILE A 237 3.15 -15.32 16.46
CA ILE A 237 2.77 -16.66 16.01
C ILE A 237 1.98 -16.53 14.70
N LEU A 238 2.40 -17.25 13.66
CA LEU A 238 1.70 -17.32 12.38
C LEU A 238 0.33 -17.97 12.60
N VAL A 239 -0.74 -17.22 12.30
CA VAL A 239 -2.13 -17.72 12.43
C VAL A 239 -2.83 -17.89 11.09
N SER A 240 -2.37 -17.20 10.04
CA SER A 240 -2.97 -17.31 8.70
C SER A 240 -1.95 -17.05 7.61
N SER A 241 -2.16 -17.71 6.46
CA SER A 241 -1.36 -17.50 5.25
C SER A 241 -2.24 -17.72 4.01
N MET A 242 -2.15 -16.81 3.03
CA MET A 242 -2.90 -16.90 1.78
C MET A 242 -2.09 -16.38 0.60
N GLN A 243 -2.42 -16.86 -0.61
CA GLN A 243 -1.85 -16.34 -1.84
C GLN A 243 -2.61 -15.08 -2.28
N ILE A 244 -1.90 -14.18 -2.98
CA ILE A 244 -2.45 -12.97 -3.57
C ILE A 244 -2.16 -13.01 -5.07
N LYS A 245 -3.18 -12.72 -5.87
CA LYS A 245 -3.08 -12.56 -7.31
C LYS A 245 -3.85 -11.31 -7.72
N ASN A 246 -3.18 -10.42 -8.44
CA ASN A 246 -3.76 -9.13 -8.84
C ASN A 246 -4.36 -8.36 -7.64
N PHE A 247 -3.65 -8.28 -6.52
CA PHE A 247 -4.07 -7.71 -5.23
C PHE A 247 -5.17 -8.48 -4.48
N LEU A 248 -5.80 -9.47 -5.07
CA LEU A 248 -6.88 -10.22 -4.42
C LEU A 248 -6.37 -11.51 -3.82
N PRO A 249 -6.90 -11.93 -2.66
CA PRO A 249 -6.76 -13.30 -2.20
C PRO A 249 -7.24 -14.28 -3.27
N GLU A 250 -6.39 -15.24 -3.61
CA GLU A 250 -6.64 -16.22 -4.67
C GLU A 250 -5.93 -17.54 -4.39
N GLY A 251 -6.63 -18.67 -4.52
CA GLY A 251 -6.07 -19.99 -4.30
C GLY A 251 -6.18 -20.46 -2.85
N GLU A 252 -5.22 -21.27 -2.43
CA GLU A 252 -5.25 -21.89 -1.10
C GLU A 252 -4.97 -20.88 0.01
N SER A 253 -5.84 -20.86 1.03
CA SER A 253 -5.67 -20.14 2.29
C SER A 253 -5.58 -21.12 3.44
N LYS A 254 -4.64 -20.89 4.36
CA LYS A 254 -4.40 -21.71 5.55
C LYS A 254 -4.57 -20.91 6.83
N ILE A 255 -5.13 -21.53 7.83
CA ILE A 255 -5.08 -21.08 9.22
C ILE A 255 -4.31 -22.10 10.06
N PHE A 256 -3.68 -21.64 11.13
CA PHE A 256 -2.75 -22.45 11.91
C PHE A 256 -3.09 -22.46 13.38
N TYR A 257 -2.79 -23.55 14.05
CA TYR A 257 -2.69 -23.63 15.51
C TYR A 257 -1.47 -22.83 16.00
N PRO A 258 -1.45 -22.43 17.30
CA PRO A 258 -0.25 -21.82 17.89
C PRO A 258 1.01 -22.70 17.81
N SER A 259 0.85 -24.01 17.69
CA SER A 259 1.95 -24.97 17.46
C SER A 259 2.54 -24.91 16.05
N GLY A 260 1.95 -24.12 15.14
CA GLY A 260 2.33 -24.04 13.74
C GLY A 260 1.75 -25.15 12.84
N LYS A 261 0.98 -26.08 13.41
CA LYS A 261 0.27 -27.07 12.60
C LYS A 261 -0.95 -26.46 11.92
N VAL A 262 -1.34 -27.01 10.77
CA VAL A 262 -2.49 -26.53 10.03
C VAL A 262 -3.78 -26.84 10.79
N LEU A 263 -4.54 -25.80 11.12
CA LEU A 263 -5.89 -25.90 11.68
C LEU A 263 -6.93 -26.03 10.56
N GLY A 264 -6.77 -25.30 9.45
CA GLY A 264 -7.73 -25.35 8.37
C GLY A 264 -7.14 -24.92 7.03
N VAL A 265 -7.78 -25.42 5.98
CA VAL A 265 -7.46 -25.07 4.59
C VAL A 265 -8.76 -24.78 3.86
N THR A 266 -8.80 -23.67 3.12
CA THR A 266 -9.91 -23.35 2.23
C THR A 266 -9.37 -22.82 0.91
N ASN A 267 -10.21 -22.82 -0.12
CA ASN A 267 -9.87 -22.20 -1.39
C ASN A 267 -10.57 -20.84 -1.51
N ILE A 268 -9.84 -19.86 -2.01
CA ILE A 268 -10.34 -18.50 -2.25
C ILE A 268 -10.27 -18.21 -3.74
N LYS A 269 -11.30 -17.59 -4.26
CA LYS A 269 -11.38 -17.11 -5.64
C LYS A 269 -11.91 -15.69 -5.64
N ASN A 270 -11.13 -14.77 -6.25
CA ASN A 270 -11.47 -13.35 -6.29
C ASN A 270 -11.84 -12.77 -4.90
N GLY A 271 -11.08 -13.12 -3.86
CA GLY A 271 -11.27 -12.61 -2.51
C GLY A 271 -12.38 -13.28 -1.69
N THR A 272 -13.12 -14.26 -2.25
CA THR A 272 -14.19 -14.98 -1.56
C THR A 272 -13.91 -16.49 -1.47
N MET A 273 -14.40 -17.14 -0.41
CA MET A 273 -14.30 -18.61 -0.30
C MET A 273 -15.08 -19.27 -1.43
N ASP A 274 -14.39 -20.09 -2.24
CA ASP A 274 -15.00 -20.82 -3.35
C ASP A 274 -14.23 -22.13 -3.55
N GLY A 275 -14.87 -23.24 -3.22
CA GLY A 275 -14.29 -24.57 -3.27
C GLY A 275 -14.30 -25.31 -1.95
N PRO A 276 -13.50 -26.37 -1.82
CA PRO A 276 -13.48 -27.22 -0.63
C PRO A 276 -12.83 -26.53 0.57
N MET A 277 -13.35 -26.86 1.76
CA MET A 277 -12.78 -26.51 3.05
C MET A 277 -12.47 -27.79 3.84
N LYS A 278 -11.35 -27.79 4.57
CA LYS A 278 -10.99 -28.79 5.55
C LYS A 278 -10.53 -28.12 6.85
N VAL A 279 -10.99 -28.66 7.97
CA VAL A 279 -10.47 -28.32 9.31
C VAL A 279 -9.86 -29.58 9.89
N PHE A 280 -8.78 -29.43 10.63
CA PHE A 280 -8.02 -30.54 11.19
C PHE A 280 -7.95 -30.43 12.71
N TYR A 281 -7.88 -31.53 13.40
CA TYR A 281 -7.37 -31.62 14.75
C TYR A 281 -5.86 -31.37 14.79
N GLU A 282 -5.31 -31.06 15.95
CA GLU A 282 -3.88 -30.74 16.06
C GLU A 282 -2.96 -31.95 15.77
N ASP A 283 -3.49 -33.19 15.85
CA ASP A 283 -2.79 -34.38 15.39
C ASP A 283 -2.78 -34.59 13.86
N GLY A 284 -3.51 -33.72 13.12
CA GLY A 284 -3.59 -33.72 11.66
C GLY A 284 -4.76 -34.53 11.09
N LYS A 285 -5.56 -35.16 11.90
CA LYS A 285 -6.79 -35.84 11.47
C LYS A 285 -7.84 -34.82 11.07
N ILE A 286 -8.69 -35.18 10.11
CA ILE A 286 -9.80 -34.31 9.66
C ILE A 286 -10.82 -34.20 10.78
N ARG A 287 -11.14 -32.96 11.16
CA ARG A 287 -12.23 -32.63 12.08
C ARG A 287 -13.49 -32.22 11.32
N MET A 288 -13.35 -31.49 10.22
CA MET A 288 -14.49 -31.03 9.42
C MET A 288 -14.13 -30.95 7.95
N THR A 289 -15.09 -31.28 7.08
CA THR A 289 -15.05 -30.97 5.66
C THR A 289 -16.28 -30.18 5.26
N GLY A 290 -16.14 -29.34 4.22
CA GLY A 290 -17.25 -28.57 3.66
C GLY A 290 -16.92 -28.04 2.29
N HIS A 291 -17.87 -27.35 1.70
CA HIS A 291 -17.70 -26.70 0.41
C HIS A 291 -18.37 -25.32 0.43
N PHE A 292 -17.65 -24.33 -0.10
CA PHE A 292 -18.16 -22.97 -0.29
C PHE A 292 -18.32 -22.68 -1.77
N LYS A 293 -19.30 -21.85 -2.10
CA LYS A 293 -19.52 -21.29 -3.43
C LYS A 293 -19.85 -19.81 -3.31
N ASN A 294 -19.00 -18.95 -3.91
CA ASN A 294 -19.17 -17.50 -3.84
C ASN A 294 -19.34 -16.97 -2.38
N GLY A 295 -18.55 -17.49 -1.44
CA GLY A 295 -18.57 -17.11 -0.02
C GLY A 295 -19.66 -17.77 0.83
N LYS A 296 -20.56 -18.57 0.24
CA LYS A 296 -21.68 -19.22 0.92
C LYS A 296 -21.45 -20.71 1.05
N LYS A 297 -21.92 -21.32 2.15
CA LYS A 297 -21.94 -22.78 2.31
C LYS A 297 -22.81 -23.39 1.20
N ASP A 298 -22.27 -24.31 0.42
CA ASP A 298 -22.98 -24.99 -0.68
C ASP A 298 -22.45 -26.41 -0.83
N GLY A 299 -23.19 -27.39 -0.34
CA GLY A 299 -22.81 -28.79 -0.29
C GLY A 299 -22.84 -29.41 1.10
N GLU A 300 -22.30 -30.59 1.25
CA GLU A 300 -22.24 -31.29 2.52
C GLU A 300 -21.16 -30.72 3.44
N PHE A 301 -21.54 -30.45 4.69
CA PHE A 301 -20.64 -30.17 5.80
C PHE A 301 -20.69 -31.37 6.75
N ILE A 302 -19.51 -31.98 6.97
CA ILE A 302 -19.38 -33.20 7.76
C ILE A 302 -18.39 -32.92 8.87
N GLU A 303 -18.79 -33.18 10.10
CA GLU A 303 -17.92 -33.14 11.27
C GLU A 303 -17.56 -34.56 11.71
N TYR A 304 -16.30 -34.74 12.08
CA TYR A 304 -15.72 -36.02 12.51
C TYR A 304 -15.16 -35.87 13.92
N ASP A 305 -15.19 -36.91 14.71
CA ASP A 305 -14.45 -36.99 15.97
C ASP A 305 -12.97 -37.39 15.75
N GLU A 306 -12.22 -37.53 16.85
CA GLU A 306 -10.79 -37.85 16.80
C GLU A 306 -10.48 -39.25 16.29
N ASP A 307 -11.43 -40.18 16.30
CA ASP A 307 -11.26 -41.54 15.75
C ASP A 307 -11.67 -41.61 14.26
N GLY A 308 -12.28 -40.54 13.73
CA GLY A 308 -12.70 -40.43 12.34
C GLY A 308 -14.16 -40.82 12.08
N SER A 309 -14.93 -41.10 13.14
CA SER A 309 -16.36 -41.36 13.03
C SER A 309 -17.11 -40.03 12.76
N ILE A 310 -18.20 -40.11 12.01
CA ILE A 310 -19.04 -38.94 11.70
C ILE A 310 -19.86 -38.57 12.94
N ILE A 311 -19.66 -37.33 13.42
CA ILE A 311 -20.48 -36.74 14.50
C ILE A 311 -21.74 -36.11 13.93
N ASP A 312 -21.58 -35.34 12.82
CA ASP A 312 -22.68 -34.61 12.22
C ASP A 312 -22.51 -34.48 10.70
N LYS A 313 -23.64 -34.37 9.99
CA LYS A 313 -23.67 -34.18 8.53
C LYS A 313 -24.85 -33.30 8.15
N ILE A 314 -24.55 -32.12 7.62
CA ILE A 314 -25.55 -31.14 7.22
C ILE A 314 -25.35 -30.79 5.76
N LEU A 315 -26.43 -30.76 4.98
CA LEU A 315 -26.43 -30.29 3.61
C LEU A 315 -26.84 -28.80 3.60
N TYR A 316 -26.00 -27.96 2.94
CA TYR A 316 -26.27 -26.54 2.74
C TYR A 316 -26.48 -26.19 1.27
N LYS A 317 -27.34 -25.21 1.03
CA LYS A 317 -27.52 -24.57 -0.26
C LYS A 317 -27.58 -23.06 -0.05
N ASN A 318 -26.56 -22.33 -0.51
CA ASN A 318 -26.44 -20.86 -0.32
C ASN A 318 -26.61 -20.41 1.13
N ASP A 319 -25.95 -21.06 2.08
CA ASP A 319 -26.01 -20.91 3.55
C ASP A 319 -27.29 -21.44 4.22
N GLU A 320 -28.30 -21.84 3.48
CA GLU A 320 -29.54 -22.43 4.04
C GLU A 320 -29.37 -23.93 4.23
N MET A 321 -29.77 -24.45 5.39
CA MET A 321 -29.83 -25.90 5.64
C MET A 321 -30.92 -26.49 4.78
N VAL A 322 -30.57 -27.51 4.00
CA VAL A 322 -31.54 -28.30 3.26
C VAL A 322 -32.01 -29.39 4.17
N SER A 323 -33.30 -29.34 4.57
CA SER A 323 -33.91 -30.42 5.35
C SER A 323 -33.78 -31.73 4.58
N GLN A 324 -33.31 -32.78 5.27
CA GLN A 324 -33.33 -34.14 4.74
C GLN A 324 -34.76 -34.65 4.58
#